data_309e29f87a88a8b6e8dd383b8ebdc21c
#
_entry.id   309e29f87a88a8b6e8dd383b8ebdc21c
#
_cell.length_a   1.000
_cell.length_b   1.000
_cell.length_c   1.000
_cell.angle_alpha   90.00
_cell.angle_beta   90.00
_cell.angle_gamma   90.00
#
_symmetry.space_group_name_H-M   'P 1'
#
loop_
_entity.id
_entity.type
_entity.pdbx_description
1 polymer ?
#
loop_
_entity_poly.entity_id
_entity_poly.type
_entity_poly.pdbx_seq_one_letter_code
_entity_poly.pdbx_strand_id
1 'polypeptide(L)'
;LDGLQPDVGHEVLWVLRDCLCGEVLLARSLLSSTEADLAALIGEVREGLSVPITGVVSDGQHSIRNAVASALPGVPHQLCHFHYFREAAKPIYEADRHAKKELKKRVRGIRPIERAVEGRNDPKAEAIQGYCSAVRSAVTDDGRPPLAASGLKLRGRLEEVSASLARVDEKRGSRNN
;
A
#
# COMPACT_ATOMS: atom_id res chain seq x y z
N LEU A 1 -8.01 -18.60 4.08
CA LEU A 1 -7.51 -18.41 5.46
C LEU A 1 -6.52 -17.24 5.46
N ASP A 2 -6.78 -16.25 6.30
CA ASP A 2 -5.94 -15.05 6.45
C ASP A 2 -5.95 -14.58 7.91
N GLY A 3 -4.83 -14.01 8.38
CA GLY A 3 -4.67 -13.44 9.71
C GLY A 3 -4.54 -11.93 9.66
N LEU A 4 -5.37 -11.22 10.39
CA LEU A 4 -5.34 -9.77 10.54
C LEU A 4 -4.80 -9.41 11.93
N GLN A 5 -3.66 -8.74 11.98
CA GLN A 5 -3.07 -8.24 13.22
C GLN A 5 -3.12 -6.70 13.19
N PRO A 6 -4.09 -6.08 13.86
CA PRO A 6 -4.25 -4.62 13.87
C PRO A 6 -3.06 -3.92 14.55
N ASP A 7 -2.58 -4.48 15.66
CA ASP A 7 -1.47 -3.93 16.44
C ASP A 7 -0.46 -5.02 16.82
N VAL A 8 0.83 -4.71 16.75
CA VAL A 8 1.92 -5.63 17.13
C VAL A 8 1.83 -5.95 18.62
N GLY A 9 1.86 -7.25 18.96
CA GLY A 9 1.79 -7.75 20.33
C GLY A 9 0.37 -8.01 20.84
N HIS A 10 -0.66 -7.78 20.03
CA HIS A 10 -2.04 -8.11 20.32
C HIS A 10 -2.50 -9.38 19.61
N GLU A 11 -3.74 -9.78 19.87
CA GLU A 11 -4.38 -10.92 19.23
C GLU A 11 -4.40 -10.79 17.71
N VAL A 12 -4.26 -11.92 17.03
CA VAL A 12 -4.46 -12.03 15.59
C VAL A 12 -5.88 -12.48 15.33
N LEU A 13 -6.67 -11.70 14.59
CA LEU A 13 -7.97 -12.12 14.10
C LEU A 13 -7.79 -13.03 12.88
N TRP A 14 -8.09 -14.31 13.06
CA TRP A 14 -8.08 -15.29 11.99
C TRP A 14 -9.45 -15.37 11.32
N VAL A 15 -9.45 -15.29 9.99
CA VAL A 15 -10.67 -15.35 9.17
C VAL A 15 -10.55 -16.49 8.17
N LEU A 16 -11.50 -17.42 8.24
CA LEU A 16 -11.72 -18.47 7.26
C LEU A 16 -12.98 -18.13 6.47
N ARG A 17 -12.85 -18.06 5.15
CA ARG A 17 -13.98 -17.69 4.27
C ARG A 17 -14.02 -18.59 3.05
N ASP A 18 -15.19 -18.76 2.50
CA ASP A 18 -15.38 -19.38 1.19
C ASP A 18 -14.80 -18.48 0.11
N CYS A 19 -13.98 -19.06 -0.79
CA CYS A 19 -13.35 -18.32 -1.87
C CYS A 19 -14.30 -18.00 -3.03
N LEU A 20 -15.39 -18.73 -3.19
CA LEU A 20 -16.33 -18.58 -4.30
C LEU A 20 -17.43 -17.57 -3.98
N CYS A 21 -18.11 -17.72 -2.84
CA CYS A 21 -19.19 -16.82 -2.45
C CYS A 21 -18.72 -15.67 -1.52
N GLY A 22 -17.52 -15.79 -0.92
CA GLY A 22 -16.96 -14.79 -0.01
C GLY A 22 -17.57 -14.81 1.39
N GLU A 23 -18.39 -15.80 1.72
CA GLU A 23 -18.99 -15.96 3.05
C GLU A 23 -17.91 -16.23 4.10
N VAL A 24 -18.01 -15.58 5.26
CA VAL A 24 -17.12 -15.84 6.40
C VAL A 24 -17.62 -17.07 7.14
N LEU A 25 -16.84 -18.14 7.10
CA LEU A 25 -17.16 -19.42 7.75
C LEU A 25 -16.79 -19.40 9.24
N LEU A 26 -15.67 -18.74 9.57
CA LEU A 26 -15.20 -18.56 10.94
C LEU A 26 -14.38 -17.27 11.04
N ALA A 27 -14.58 -16.54 12.13
CA ALA A 27 -13.70 -15.43 12.53
C ALA A 27 -13.39 -15.58 14.02
N ARG A 28 -12.09 -15.65 14.38
CA ARG A 28 -11.65 -15.85 15.76
C ARG A 28 -10.33 -15.17 16.05
N SER A 29 -10.26 -14.46 17.18
CA SER A 29 -9.02 -13.91 17.71
C SER A 29 -8.24 -14.98 18.48
N LEU A 30 -6.94 -15.06 18.22
CA LEU A 30 -5.99 -15.91 18.90
C LEU A 30 -4.79 -15.11 19.43
N LEU A 31 -4.39 -15.37 20.66
CA LEU A 31 -3.16 -14.81 21.25
C LEU A 31 -1.91 -15.46 20.65
N SER A 32 -2.01 -16.72 20.24
CA SER A 32 -0.95 -17.47 19.56
C SER A 32 -1.45 -17.98 18.21
N SER A 33 -0.53 -18.18 17.28
CA SER A 33 -0.83 -18.68 15.94
C SER A 33 0.02 -19.92 15.67
N THR A 34 -0.02 -20.87 16.60
CA THR A 34 0.68 -22.14 16.45
C THR A 34 -0.01 -23.02 15.40
N GLU A 35 0.73 -23.99 14.88
CA GLU A 35 0.19 -25.01 13.99
C GLU A 35 -1.07 -25.69 14.58
N ALA A 36 -1.03 -26.03 15.87
CA ALA A 36 -2.13 -26.70 16.55
C ALA A 36 -3.38 -25.82 16.67
N ASP A 37 -3.22 -24.54 17.00
CA ASP A 37 -4.31 -23.59 17.10
C ASP A 37 -4.99 -23.41 15.73
N LEU A 38 -4.21 -23.23 14.67
CA LEU A 38 -4.74 -23.07 13.32
C LEU A 38 -5.37 -24.35 12.78
N ALA A 39 -4.80 -25.52 13.09
CA ALA A 39 -5.38 -26.79 12.72
C ALA A 39 -6.75 -27.00 13.40
N ALA A 40 -6.89 -26.60 14.67
CA ALA A 40 -8.16 -26.63 15.38
C ALA A 40 -9.23 -25.74 14.72
N LEU A 41 -8.89 -24.51 14.29
CA LEU A 41 -9.82 -23.64 13.56
C LEU A 41 -10.27 -24.26 12.22
N ILE A 42 -9.34 -24.85 11.49
CA ILE A 42 -9.64 -25.53 10.22
C ILE A 42 -10.53 -26.76 10.47
N GLY A 43 -10.26 -27.53 11.52
CA GLY A 43 -11.07 -28.66 11.94
C GLY A 43 -12.49 -28.26 12.27
N GLU A 44 -12.68 -27.18 13.05
CA GLU A 44 -14.01 -26.64 13.38
C GLU A 44 -14.82 -26.27 12.13
N VAL A 45 -14.19 -25.59 11.17
CA VAL A 45 -14.86 -25.26 9.90
C VAL A 45 -15.22 -26.52 9.12
N ARG A 46 -14.29 -27.49 9.02
CA ARG A 46 -14.54 -28.76 8.34
C ARG A 46 -15.72 -29.53 8.94
N GLU A 47 -15.81 -29.55 10.26
CA GLU A 47 -16.90 -30.25 10.96
C GLU A 47 -18.24 -29.50 10.85
N GLY A 48 -18.23 -28.19 10.73
CA GLY A 48 -19.44 -27.37 10.56
C GLY A 48 -20.01 -27.36 9.14
N LEU A 49 -19.23 -27.80 8.15
CA LEU A 49 -19.66 -27.80 6.74
C LEU A 49 -20.34 -29.13 6.36
N SER A 50 -21.42 -29.04 5.61
CA SER A 50 -22.10 -30.20 5.00
C SER A 50 -21.44 -30.69 3.72
N VAL A 51 -20.46 -29.98 3.20
CA VAL A 51 -19.75 -30.26 1.97
C VAL A 51 -18.23 -30.33 2.22
N PRO A 52 -17.48 -31.15 1.45
CA PRO A 52 -16.05 -31.26 1.66
C PRO A 52 -15.29 -30.00 1.23
N ILE A 53 -14.22 -29.68 1.95
CA ILE A 53 -13.26 -28.65 1.53
C ILE A 53 -12.39 -29.24 0.41
N THR A 54 -12.46 -28.66 -0.77
CA THR A 54 -11.76 -29.15 -1.98
C THR A 54 -10.43 -28.44 -2.26
N GLY A 55 -10.15 -27.33 -1.55
CA GLY A 55 -8.91 -26.60 -1.68
C GLY A 55 -8.79 -25.51 -0.62
N VAL A 56 -7.57 -25.08 -0.34
CA VAL A 56 -7.25 -24.00 0.59
C VAL A 56 -6.39 -22.97 -0.10
N VAL A 57 -6.67 -21.68 0.17
CA VAL A 57 -5.80 -20.56 -0.25
C VAL A 57 -5.37 -19.80 1.00
N SER A 58 -4.07 -19.51 1.15
CA SER A 58 -3.52 -18.69 2.24
C SER A 58 -2.25 -17.93 1.84
N ASP A 59 -1.72 -17.09 2.73
CA ASP A 59 -0.46 -16.36 2.54
C ASP A 59 0.79 -17.27 2.53
N GLY A 60 0.65 -18.53 2.98
CA GLY A 60 1.71 -19.52 2.95
C GLY A 60 2.68 -19.44 4.13
N GLN A 61 2.34 -18.78 5.22
CA GLN A 61 3.11 -18.87 6.46
C GLN A 61 3.32 -20.33 6.87
N HIS A 62 4.47 -20.63 7.45
CA HIS A 62 4.87 -22.02 7.76
C HIS A 62 3.86 -22.72 8.69
N SER A 63 3.39 -22.02 9.73
CA SER A 63 2.36 -22.53 10.65
C SER A 63 1.04 -22.86 9.95
N ILE A 64 0.62 -22.02 8.99
CA ILE A 64 -0.61 -22.26 8.21
C ILE A 64 -0.43 -23.48 7.30
N ARG A 65 0.72 -23.59 6.62
CA ARG A 65 0.98 -24.73 5.73
C ARG A 65 0.92 -26.06 6.47
N ASN A 66 1.55 -26.12 7.64
CA ASN A 66 1.54 -27.29 8.48
C ASN A 66 0.15 -27.59 9.03
N ALA A 67 -0.58 -26.56 9.49
CA ALA A 67 -1.93 -26.70 9.99
C ALA A 67 -2.88 -27.24 8.91
N VAL A 68 -2.78 -26.74 7.67
CA VAL A 68 -3.57 -27.26 6.53
C VAL A 68 -3.22 -28.71 6.22
N ALA A 69 -1.93 -29.04 6.16
CA ALA A 69 -1.49 -30.41 5.89
C ALA A 69 -1.96 -31.41 6.97
N SER A 70 -1.98 -30.97 8.23
CA SER A 70 -2.43 -31.77 9.37
C SER A 70 -3.96 -31.93 9.41
N ALA A 71 -4.71 -30.81 9.28
CA ALA A 71 -6.17 -30.83 9.40
C ALA A 71 -6.90 -31.34 8.15
N LEU A 72 -6.31 -31.17 6.98
CA LEU A 72 -6.89 -31.49 5.66
C LEU A 72 -5.90 -32.31 4.80
N PRO A 73 -5.54 -33.53 5.21
CA PRO A 73 -4.58 -34.34 4.46
C PRO A 73 -5.10 -34.62 3.05
N GLY A 74 -4.24 -34.37 2.05
CA GLY A 74 -4.57 -34.58 0.64
C GLY A 74 -5.36 -33.45 -0.05
N VAL A 75 -5.80 -32.45 0.67
CA VAL A 75 -6.46 -31.27 0.08
C VAL A 75 -5.42 -30.31 -0.50
N PRO A 76 -5.58 -29.88 -1.78
CA PRO A 76 -4.64 -28.94 -2.41
C PRO A 76 -4.56 -27.61 -1.63
N HIS A 77 -3.34 -27.13 -1.38
CA HIS A 77 -3.09 -25.86 -0.75
C HIS A 77 -2.38 -24.90 -1.71
N GLN A 78 -3.08 -23.88 -2.15
CA GLN A 78 -2.59 -22.85 -3.05
C GLN A 78 -2.11 -21.63 -2.26
N LEU A 79 -0.92 -21.12 -2.58
CA LEU A 79 -0.45 -19.86 -2.04
C LEU A 79 -1.24 -18.68 -2.66
N CYS A 80 -1.60 -17.73 -1.83
CA CYS A 80 -2.29 -16.53 -2.27
C CYS A 80 -1.41 -15.69 -3.20
N HIS A 81 -1.85 -15.51 -4.44
CA HIS A 81 -1.11 -14.73 -5.43
C HIS A 81 -0.88 -13.28 -5.00
N PHE A 82 -1.84 -12.67 -4.31
CA PHE A 82 -1.69 -11.30 -3.80
C PHE A 82 -0.51 -11.19 -2.83
N HIS A 83 -0.40 -12.08 -1.84
CA HIS A 83 0.71 -12.09 -0.89
C HIS A 83 2.04 -12.38 -1.58
N TYR A 84 2.06 -13.33 -2.52
CA TYR A 84 3.25 -13.64 -3.29
C TYR A 84 3.75 -12.43 -4.09
N PHE A 85 2.87 -11.77 -4.85
CA PHE A 85 3.23 -10.60 -5.64
C PHE A 85 3.61 -9.40 -4.77
N ARG A 86 2.96 -9.23 -3.63
CA ARG A 86 3.32 -8.19 -2.65
C ARG A 86 4.75 -8.37 -2.14
N GLU A 87 5.13 -9.59 -1.77
CA GLU A 87 6.50 -9.88 -1.32
C GLU A 87 7.53 -9.75 -2.46
N ALA A 88 7.20 -10.23 -3.66
CA ALA A 88 8.05 -10.09 -4.84
C ALA A 88 8.25 -8.61 -5.24
N ALA A 89 7.23 -7.77 -5.06
CA ALA A 89 7.30 -6.33 -5.34
C ALA A 89 7.99 -5.50 -4.24
N LYS A 90 8.17 -6.06 -3.05
CA LYS A 90 8.72 -5.35 -1.88
C LYS A 90 10.05 -4.64 -2.14
N PRO A 91 11.07 -5.24 -2.78
CA PRO A 91 12.33 -4.54 -3.06
C PRO A 91 12.13 -3.32 -3.97
N ILE A 92 11.24 -3.42 -4.97
CA ILE A 92 10.92 -2.32 -5.88
C ILE A 92 10.22 -1.20 -5.13
N TYR A 93 9.26 -1.54 -4.28
CA TYR A 93 8.56 -0.58 -3.44
C TYR A 93 9.50 0.13 -2.45
N GLU A 94 10.42 -0.60 -1.82
CA GLU A 94 11.41 -0.01 -0.90
C GLU A 94 12.35 0.95 -1.63
N ALA A 95 12.81 0.59 -2.84
CA ALA A 95 13.63 1.47 -3.67
C ALA A 95 12.87 2.74 -4.08
N ASP A 96 11.60 2.62 -4.50
CA ASP A 96 10.72 3.74 -4.82
C ASP A 96 10.48 4.66 -3.61
N ARG A 97 10.23 4.08 -2.45
CA ARG A 97 10.08 4.81 -1.18
C ARG A 97 11.36 5.58 -0.81
N HIS A 98 12.52 4.97 -1.03
CA HIS A 98 13.81 5.63 -0.81
C HIS A 98 13.99 6.80 -1.77
N ALA A 99 13.73 6.61 -3.05
CA ALA A 99 13.79 7.66 -4.07
C ALA A 99 12.84 8.83 -3.74
N LYS A 100 11.62 8.53 -3.30
CA LYS A 100 10.67 9.55 -2.81
C LYS A 100 11.24 10.37 -1.65
N LYS A 101 11.87 9.70 -0.68
CA LYS A 101 12.49 10.38 0.47
C LYS A 101 13.59 11.34 0.03
N GLU A 102 14.42 10.95 -0.92
CA GLU A 102 15.47 11.80 -1.47
C GLU A 102 14.89 12.99 -2.26
N LEU A 103 13.87 12.78 -3.08
CA LEU A 103 13.17 13.87 -3.77
C LEU A 103 12.55 14.87 -2.78
N LYS A 104 11.90 14.38 -1.72
CA LYS A 104 11.35 15.25 -0.65
C LYS A 104 12.42 16.16 -0.02
N LYS A 105 13.63 15.68 0.19
CA LYS A 105 14.73 16.49 0.70
C LYS A 105 15.09 17.66 -0.21
N ARG A 106 15.06 17.44 -1.54
CA ARG A 106 15.40 18.44 -2.55
C ARG A 106 14.35 19.56 -2.67
N VAL A 107 13.09 19.29 -2.36
CA VAL A 107 11.99 20.27 -2.45
C VAL A 107 11.65 20.97 -1.12
N ARG A 108 12.50 20.84 -0.10
CA ARG A 108 12.29 21.51 1.21
C ARG A 108 12.34 23.03 1.18
N GLY A 109 12.85 23.64 0.12
CA GLY A 109 13.02 25.09 -0.03
C GLY A 109 11.75 25.88 -0.38
N ILE A 110 10.56 25.29 -0.40
CA ILE A 110 9.31 25.97 -0.80
C ILE A 110 8.86 27.00 0.24
N ARG A 111 9.08 26.74 1.51
CA ARG A 111 8.56 27.62 2.59
C ARG A 111 9.05 29.07 2.51
N PRO A 112 10.31 29.38 2.20
CA PRO A 112 10.73 30.77 1.95
C PRO A 112 9.99 31.43 0.80
N ILE A 113 9.70 30.68 -0.28
CA ILE A 113 8.96 31.18 -1.45
C ILE A 113 7.53 31.52 -1.06
N GLU A 114 6.86 30.64 -0.32
CA GLU A 114 5.51 30.87 0.19
C GLU A 114 5.46 32.13 1.07
N ARG A 115 6.39 32.27 2.00
CA ARG A 115 6.47 33.44 2.89
C ARG A 115 6.68 34.75 2.14
N ALA A 116 7.45 34.73 1.04
CA ALA A 116 7.70 35.91 0.24
C ALA A 116 6.45 36.48 -0.47
N VAL A 117 5.42 35.64 -0.62
CA VAL A 117 4.15 36.01 -1.26
C VAL A 117 2.95 35.96 -0.30
N GLU A 118 3.19 35.65 0.96
CA GLU A 118 2.16 35.59 2.01
C GLU A 118 1.57 37.00 2.22
N GLY A 119 0.23 37.09 2.22
CA GLY A 119 -0.49 38.35 2.35
C GLY A 119 -0.55 39.23 1.10
N ARG A 120 0.05 38.82 -0.02
CA ARG A 120 -0.07 39.53 -1.29
C ARG A 120 -1.27 39.03 -2.08
N ASN A 121 -2.03 39.98 -2.66
CA ASN A 121 -3.25 39.72 -3.44
C ASN A 121 -3.09 40.12 -4.91
N ASP A 122 -1.89 39.90 -5.47
CA ASP A 122 -1.65 40.16 -6.89
C ASP A 122 -1.59 38.85 -7.70
N PRO A 123 -1.86 38.87 -9.03
CA PRO A 123 -1.90 37.67 -9.86
C PRO A 123 -0.59 36.85 -9.87
N LYS A 124 0.56 37.50 -9.61
CA LYS A 124 1.83 36.80 -9.51
C LYS A 124 1.94 36.02 -8.21
N ALA A 125 1.49 36.62 -7.10
CA ALA A 125 1.47 35.94 -5.81
C ALA A 125 0.52 34.74 -5.84
N GLU A 126 -0.67 34.87 -6.45
CA GLU A 126 -1.61 33.79 -6.62
C GLU A 126 -1.01 32.63 -7.45
N ALA A 127 -0.36 32.92 -8.56
CA ALA A 127 0.32 31.90 -9.37
C ALA A 127 1.42 31.18 -8.58
N ILE A 128 2.26 31.90 -7.82
CA ILE A 128 3.32 31.32 -7.00
C ILE A 128 2.73 30.43 -5.91
N GLN A 129 1.66 30.88 -5.22
CA GLN A 129 0.97 30.09 -4.22
C GLN A 129 0.38 28.81 -4.83
N GLY A 130 -0.18 28.87 -6.03
CA GLY A 130 -0.67 27.73 -6.78
C GLY A 130 0.43 26.68 -7.05
N TYR A 131 1.61 27.10 -7.49
CA TYR A 131 2.75 26.20 -7.68
C TYR A 131 3.24 25.59 -6.35
N CYS A 132 3.34 26.38 -5.31
CA CYS A 132 3.71 25.87 -3.98
C CYS A 132 2.71 24.86 -3.46
N SER A 133 1.40 25.10 -3.64
CA SER A 133 0.33 24.16 -3.29
C SER A 133 0.43 22.86 -4.09
N ALA A 134 0.69 22.92 -5.40
CA ALA A 134 0.87 21.76 -6.25
C ALA A 134 2.05 20.89 -5.78
N VAL A 135 3.19 21.50 -5.46
CA VAL A 135 4.36 20.79 -4.94
C VAL A 135 4.06 20.16 -3.57
N ARG A 136 3.38 20.87 -2.66
CA ARG A 136 2.97 20.32 -1.36
C ARG A 136 2.06 19.11 -1.52
N SER A 137 1.06 19.22 -2.37
CA SER A 137 0.15 18.11 -2.68
C SER A 137 0.91 16.90 -3.22
N ALA A 138 1.84 17.11 -4.16
CA ALA A 138 2.67 16.04 -4.70
C ALA A 138 3.53 15.36 -3.63
N VAL A 139 4.12 16.14 -2.73
CA VAL A 139 5.00 15.65 -1.64
C VAL A 139 4.22 14.84 -0.59
N THR A 140 2.96 15.23 -0.30
CA THR A 140 2.12 14.57 0.71
C THR A 140 1.38 13.33 0.21
N ASP A 141 1.25 13.15 -1.12
CA ASP A 141 0.62 11.97 -1.69
C ASP A 141 1.50 10.73 -1.50
N ASP A 142 1.19 9.92 -0.52
CA ASP A 142 2.00 8.75 -0.16
C ASP A 142 1.69 7.50 -1.01
N GLY A 143 0.65 7.53 -1.85
CA GLY A 143 0.25 6.36 -2.62
C GLY A 143 -0.10 5.17 -1.70
N ARG A 144 -0.64 4.09 -2.28
CA ARG A 144 -0.94 2.85 -1.54
C ARG A 144 -0.15 1.68 -2.14
N PRO A 145 0.84 1.12 -1.40
CA PRO A 145 1.52 -0.08 -1.84
C PRO A 145 0.54 -1.27 -1.93
N PRO A 146 0.80 -2.27 -2.76
CA PRO A 146 1.90 -2.38 -3.73
C PRO A 146 1.58 -1.73 -5.08
N LEU A 147 0.38 -1.17 -5.25
CA LEU A 147 -0.15 -0.72 -6.55
C LEU A 147 0.26 0.71 -6.93
N ALA A 148 0.74 1.50 -5.98
CA ALA A 148 1.14 2.88 -6.22
C ALA A 148 2.63 3.10 -5.91
N ALA A 149 3.43 3.32 -6.95
CA ALA A 149 4.82 3.74 -6.84
C ALA A 149 4.87 5.24 -6.50
N SER A 150 4.93 5.56 -5.21
CA SER A 150 4.79 6.92 -4.71
C SER A 150 5.97 7.83 -5.07
N GLY A 151 7.17 7.27 -5.29
CA GLY A 151 8.35 8.00 -5.75
C GLY A 151 8.25 8.38 -7.22
N LEU A 152 7.86 7.45 -8.08
CA LEU A 152 7.61 7.71 -9.50
C LEU A 152 6.49 8.73 -9.68
N LYS A 153 5.42 8.63 -8.89
CA LYS A 153 4.30 9.57 -8.92
C LYS A 153 4.73 11.00 -8.53
N LEU A 154 5.53 11.12 -7.47
CA LEU A 154 6.11 12.41 -7.06
C LEU A 154 7.00 12.99 -8.16
N ARG A 155 7.88 12.17 -8.74
CA ARG A 155 8.75 12.58 -9.84
C ARG A 155 7.94 13.12 -11.01
N GLY A 156 6.93 12.38 -11.49
CA GLY A 156 6.09 12.81 -12.61
C GLY A 156 5.41 14.15 -12.33
N ARG A 157 4.84 14.35 -11.15
CA ARG A 157 4.22 15.63 -10.77
C ARG A 157 5.21 16.78 -10.69
N LEU A 158 6.44 16.55 -10.21
CA LEU A 158 7.47 17.57 -10.19
C LEU A 158 7.97 17.93 -11.61
N GLU A 159 8.04 16.94 -12.51
CA GLU A 159 8.36 17.15 -13.92
C GLU A 159 7.27 18.00 -14.62
N GLU A 160 5.97 17.74 -14.34
CA GLU A 160 4.85 18.55 -14.84
C GLU A 160 4.92 20.00 -14.37
N VAL A 161 5.21 20.23 -13.09
CA VAL A 161 5.39 21.58 -12.52
C VAL A 161 6.58 22.27 -13.18
N SER A 162 7.71 21.58 -13.34
CA SER A 162 8.91 22.12 -13.98
C SER A 162 8.64 22.50 -15.44
N ALA A 163 7.97 21.64 -16.21
CA ALA A 163 7.57 21.91 -17.59
C ALA A 163 6.61 23.11 -17.69
N SER A 164 5.72 23.27 -16.71
CA SER A 164 4.82 24.43 -16.68
C SER A 164 5.56 25.73 -16.43
N LEU A 165 6.54 25.73 -15.52
CA LEU A 165 7.40 26.88 -15.25
C LEU A 165 8.24 27.26 -16.48
N ALA A 166 8.85 26.29 -17.17
CA ALA A 166 9.62 26.52 -18.39
C ALA A 166 8.79 27.23 -19.48
N ARG A 167 7.54 26.81 -19.69
CA ARG A 167 6.61 27.47 -20.64
C ARG A 167 6.32 28.93 -20.29
N VAL A 168 6.35 29.31 -19.01
CA VAL A 168 6.17 30.70 -18.57
C VAL A 168 7.41 31.53 -18.93
N ASP A 169 8.59 30.98 -18.77
CA ASP A 169 9.84 31.66 -19.10
C ASP A 169 10.00 31.88 -20.61
N GLU A 170 9.66 30.90 -21.45
CA GLU A 170 9.66 31.02 -22.91
C GLU A 170 8.72 32.15 -23.39
N LYS A 171 7.51 32.28 -22.81
CA LYS A 171 6.57 33.36 -23.14
C LYS A 171 7.11 34.76 -22.73
N ARG A 172 7.94 34.84 -21.71
CA ARG A 172 8.62 36.09 -21.31
C ARG A 172 9.71 36.48 -22.27
N GLY A 173 10.53 35.52 -22.76
CA GLY A 173 11.58 35.75 -23.74
C GLY A 173 11.02 36.26 -25.07
N SER A 174 9.85 35.81 -25.49
CA SER A 174 9.19 36.25 -26.74
C SER A 174 8.63 37.68 -26.70
N ARG A 175 8.48 38.30 -25.53
CA ARG A 175 7.99 39.69 -25.40
C ARG A 175 9.09 40.75 -25.40
N ASN A 176 10.36 40.36 -25.39
CA ASN A 176 11.53 41.26 -25.35
C ASN A 176 12.30 41.30 -26.68
N ASN A 177 11.74 40.76 -27.77
CA ASN A 177 12.22 40.90 -29.14
C ASN A 177 11.18 41.77 -29.94
#